data_0f7278c2978992ebf25779bc65b8d663
#
_entry.id   0f7278c2978992ebf25779bc65b8d663
#
_cell.length_a   1.000
_cell.length_b   1.000
_cell.length_c   1.000
_cell.angle_alpha   90.00
_cell.angle_beta   90.00
_cell.angle_gamma   90.00
#
_symmetry.space_group_name_H-M   'P 1'
#
loop_
_entity.id
_entity.type
_entity.pdbx_description
1 polymer ?
#
loop_
_entity_poly.entity_id
_entity_poly.type
_entity_poly.pdbx_seq_one_letter_code
_entity_poly.pdbx_strand_id
1 'polypeptide(L)'
;MKNSSQLFVLFLCACAAPAGCSGAPAPPPFQPVVDTKLLMQAVIDPGADEIWDSVKTIITAKGTEEIRPRTNEEWQAVRNHAIALAESGNLLMMVPRAKDGGEWMERSKELIETSQRAIRAAEGKNADQLFTAGGDIYEACSNCHRKYMDAIVNASR
;
A
#
# COMPACT_ATOMS: atom_id res chain seq x y z
N MET A 1 -4.75 -89.32 -5.81
CA MET A 1 -6.04 -88.70 -6.06
C MET A 1 -6.47 -87.99 -4.79
N LYS A 2 -6.33 -86.69 -4.74
CA LYS A 2 -7.15 -85.72 -3.96
C LYS A 2 -6.63 -84.34 -4.18
N ASN A 3 -7.35 -83.59 -5.01
CA ASN A 3 -7.13 -82.13 -5.17
C ASN A 3 -7.39 -81.37 -3.90
N SER A 4 -6.52 -80.55 -3.52
CA SER A 4 -6.77 -79.52 -2.48
C SER A 4 -6.57 -78.16 -3.10
N SER A 5 -7.67 -77.53 -3.47
CA SER A 5 -7.77 -76.18 -4.00
C SER A 5 -7.63 -75.24 -2.82
N GLN A 6 -6.49 -74.50 -2.74
CA GLN A 6 -6.33 -73.45 -1.76
C GLN A 6 -6.84 -72.14 -2.37
N LEU A 7 -7.91 -71.64 -1.80
CA LEU A 7 -8.52 -70.35 -2.09
C LEU A 7 -7.68 -69.23 -1.40
N PHE A 8 -6.94 -68.48 -2.19
CA PHE A 8 -6.25 -67.27 -1.72
C PHE A 8 -7.24 -66.08 -1.67
N VAL A 9 -7.67 -65.72 -0.47
CA VAL A 9 -8.49 -64.53 -0.25
C VAL A 9 -7.54 -63.33 -0.13
N LEU A 10 -7.47 -62.51 -1.18
CA LEU A 10 -6.79 -61.23 -1.17
C LEU A 10 -7.64 -60.21 -0.40
N PHE A 11 -7.21 -59.85 0.81
CA PHE A 11 -7.76 -58.75 1.56
C PHE A 11 -7.20 -57.44 0.98
N LEU A 12 -8.02 -56.73 0.20
CA LEU A 12 -7.73 -55.42 -0.29
C LEU A 12 -8.01 -54.38 0.82
N CYS A 13 -6.97 -53.96 1.53
CA CYS A 13 -7.06 -52.93 2.57
C CYS A 13 -7.12 -51.55 1.87
N ALA A 14 -8.33 -51.03 1.68
CA ALA A 14 -8.54 -49.66 1.18
C ALA A 14 -8.19 -48.66 2.25
N CYS A 15 -6.99 -48.06 2.18
CA CYS A 15 -6.62 -46.89 2.98
C CYS A 15 -7.38 -45.66 2.48
N ALA A 16 -8.52 -45.35 3.09
CA ALA A 16 -9.19 -44.06 2.95
C ALA A 16 -8.36 -43.01 3.72
N ALA A 17 -7.53 -42.24 3.00
CA ALA A 17 -6.89 -41.06 3.56
C ALA A 17 -7.94 -39.96 3.80
N PRO A 18 -8.11 -39.42 5.00
CA PRO A 18 -8.96 -38.27 5.20
C PRO A 18 -8.35 -37.07 4.46
N ALA A 19 -9.04 -36.58 3.44
CA ALA A 19 -8.75 -35.30 2.82
C ALA A 19 -9.08 -34.22 3.83
N GLY A 20 -8.08 -33.84 4.66
CA GLY A 20 -8.14 -32.68 5.54
C GLY A 20 -8.19 -31.43 4.68
N CYS A 21 -9.36 -30.85 4.47
CA CYS A 21 -9.50 -29.48 3.98
C CYS A 21 -8.90 -28.57 5.05
N SER A 22 -7.62 -28.23 4.92
CA SER A 22 -7.03 -27.11 5.65
C SER A 22 -7.64 -25.83 5.08
N GLY A 23 -8.73 -25.36 5.69
CA GLY A 23 -9.27 -24.05 5.42
C GLY A 23 -8.17 -23.00 5.60
N ALA A 24 -8.05 -22.03 4.67
CA ALA A 24 -7.13 -20.92 4.83
C ALA A 24 -7.37 -20.27 6.20
N PRO A 25 -6.31 -19.85 6.91
CA PRO A 25 -6.45 -19.12 8.17
C PRO A 25 -7.40 -17.95 8.01
N ALA A 26 -8.29 -17.72 8.98
CA ALA A 26 -9.15 -16.57 8.98
C ALA A 26 -8.29 -15.28 8.92
N PRO A 27 -8.65 -14.29 8.08
CA PRO A 27 -7.91 -13.05 8.02
C PRO A 27 -7.88 -12.39 9.41
N PRO A 28 -6.77 -11.72 9.78
CA PRO A 28 -6.69 -11.04 11.06
C PRO A 28 -7.79 -10.00 11.21
N PRO A 29 -8.33 -9.82 12.43
CA PRO A 29 -9.40 -8.86 12.68
C PRO A 29 -8.85 -7.43 12.61
N PHE A 30 -8.76 -6.84 11.41
CA PHE A 30 -8.41 -5.44 11.26
C PHE A 30 -9.53 -4.54 11.79
N GLN A 31 -9.14 -3.46 12.49
CA GLN A 31 -10.07 -2.48 13.04
C GLN A 31 -9.78 -1.08 12.46
N PRO A 32 -10.34 -0.73 11.30
CA PRO A 32 -10.24 0.62 10.77
C PRO A 32 -10.90 1.62 11.73
N VAL A 33 -10.12 2.60 12.21
CA VAL A 33 -10.58 3.59 13.21
C VAL A 33 -11.33 4.74 12.56
N VAL A 34 -10.93 5.11 11.34
CA VAL A 34 -11.50 6.26 10.60
C VAL A 34 -11.91 5.84 9.19
N ASP A 35 -12.82 6.59 8.58
CA ASP A 35 -13.20 6.41 7.18
C ASP A 35 -12.08 6.86 6.21
N THR A 36 -12.31 6.68 4.91
CA THR A 36 -11.34 7.05 3.87
C THR A 36 -11.09 8.54 3.83
N LYS A 37 -12.13 9.38 4.01
CA LYS A 37 -12.00 10.84 3.96
C LYS A 37 -11.12 11.37 5.09
N LEU A 38 -11.37 10.91 6.31
CA LEU A 38 -10.57 11.33 7.45
C LEU A 38 -9.15 10.77 7.41
N LEU A 39 -8.94 9.57 6.84
CA LEU A 39 -7.60 9.03 6.58
C LEU A 39 -6.82 9.90 5.58
N MET A 40 -7.47 10.37 4.51
CA MET A 40 -6.87 11.33 3.57
C MET A 40 -6.44 12.61 4.30
N GLN A 41 -7.38 13.25 5.00
CA GLN A 41 -7.14 14.54 5.63
C GLN A 41 -6.13 14.53 6.79
N ALA A 42 -6.08 13.43 7.54
CA ALA A 42 -5.28 13.37 8.76
C ALA A 42 -3.91 12.70 8.58
N VAL A 43 -3.73 11.90 7.54
CA VAL A 43 -2.51 11.08 7.38
C VAL A 43 -1.91 11.22 5.99
N ILE A 44 -2.72 11.04 4.92
CA ILE A 44 -2.20 10.94 3.56
C ILE A 44 -1.80 12.31 3.02
N ASP A 45 -2.71 13.29 3.05
CA ASP A 45 -2.43 14.66 2.59
C ASP A 45 -1.26 15.29 3.37
N PRO A 46 -1.25 15.32 4.72
CA PRO A 46 -0.13 15.88 5.45
C PRO A 46 1.19 15.15 5.18
N GLY A 47 1.15 13.81 5.00
CA GLY A 47 2.35 13.04 4.67
C GLY A 47 2.94 13.38 3.31
N ALA A 48 2.10 13.66 2.32
CA ALA A 48 2.52 14.08 0.99
C ALA A 48 3.01 15.55 0.99
N ASP A 49 2.32 16.45 1.69
CA ASP A 49 2.69 17.86 1.82
C ASP A 49 4.09 18.01 2.41
N GLU A 50 4.44 17.26 3.45
CA GLU A 50 5.79 17.29 4.05
C GLU A 50 6.88 16.86 3.05
N ILE A 51 6.59 15.93 2.15
CA ILE A 51 7.53 15.54 1.09
C ILE A 51 7.70 16.69 0.09
N TRP A 52 6.59 17.28 -0.39
CA TRP A 52 6.63 18.37 -1.37
C TRP A 52 7.25 19.66 -0.80
N ASP A 53 6.96 19.96 0.46
CA ASP A 53 7.51 21.13 1.13
C ASP A 53 9.00 21.01 1.45
N SER A 54 9.50 19.78 1.59
CA SER A 54 10.91 19.51 1.86
C SER A 54 11.83 19.72 0.65
N VAL A 55 11.28 19.70 -0.57
CA VAL A 55 12.05 19.82 -1.82
C VAL A 55 11.26 20.58 -2.87
N LYS A 56 11.56 21.85 -3.07
CA LYS A 56 10.88 22.70 -4.04
C LYS A 56 11.76 23.87 -4.51
N THR A 57 11.41 24.42 -5.65
CA THR A 57 12.02 25.65 -6.18
C THR A 57 11.01 26.78 -6.14
N ILE A 58 11.34 27.88 -5.47
CA ILE A 58 10.53 29.08 -5.37
C ILE A 58 11.13 30.14 -6.28
N ILE A 59 10.38 30.53 -7.32
CA ILE A 59 10.79 31.58 -8.26
C ILE A 59 9.98 32.84 -7.98
N THR A 60 10.66 33.94 -7.69
CA THR A 60 10.05 35.25 -7.44
C THR A 60 10.75 36.33 -8.28
N ALA A 61 10.20 37.54 -8.28
CA ALA A 61 10.85 38.70 -8.90
C ALA A 61 12.20 39.03 -8.25
N LYS A 62 12.48 38.53 -7.01
CA LYS A 62 13.72 38.75 -6.27
C LYS A 62 14.79 37.69 -6.55
N GLY A 63 14.43 36.61 -7.23
CA GLY A 63 15.34 35.50 -7.53
C GLY A 63 14.73 34.14 -7.33
N THR A 64 15.57 33.11 -7.39
CA THR A 64 15.23 31.69 -7.24
C THR A 64 15.79 31.19 -5.92
N GLU A 65 14.96 30.50 -5.15
CA GLU A 65 15.33 29.82 -3.91
C GLU A 65 15.07 28.33 -4.06
N GLU A 66 16.06 27.50 -3.72
CA GLU A 66 15.93 26.05 -3.67
C GLU A 66 15.81 25.58 -2.22
N ILE A 67 14.67 24.96 -1.91
CA ILE A 67 14.42 24.30 -0.64
C ILE A 67 14.84 22.83 -0.78
N ARG A 68 15.64 22.37 0.18
CA ARG A 68 16.06 20.96 0.30
C ARG A 68 16.45 20.63 1.73
N PRO A 69 16.30 19.38 2.21
CA PRO A 69 16.79 18.98 3.52
C PRO A 69 18.32 19.12 3.59
N ARG A 70 18.83 19.65 4.69
CA ARG A 70 20.25 19.96 4.90
C ARG A 70 20.86 19.16 6.05
N THR A 71 20.05 18.78 7.04
CA THR A 71 20.50 18.04 8.23
C THR A 71 20.06 16.58 8.18
N ASN A 72 20.67 15.75 9.01
CA ASN A 72 20.25 14.34 9.15
C ASN A 72 18.82 14.23 9.66
N GLU A 73 18.44 15.12 10.57
CA GLU A 73 17.12 15.18 11.19
C GLU A 73 16.04 15.53 10.16
N GLU A 74 16.31 16.51 9.27
CA GLU A 74 15.40 16.86 8.18
C GLU A 74 15.22 15.68 7.20
N TRP A 75 16.30 15.02 6.78
CA TRP A 75 16.22 13.83 5.93
C TRP A 75 15.46 12.68 6.59
N GLN A 76 15.66 12.51 7.91
CA GLN A 76 14.93 11.49 8.68
C GLN A 76 13.44 11.81 8.78
N ALA A 77 13.07 13.10 8.96
CA ALA A 77 11.68 13.53 8.97
C ALA A 77 10.99 13.21 7.65
N VAL A 78 11.59 13.62 6.52
CA VAL A 78 11.06 13.30 5.18
C VAL A 78 10.91 11.80 4.98
N ARG A 79 11.92 11.00 5.34
CA ARG A 79 11.84 9.54 5.25
C ARG A 79 10.67 8.99 6.06
N ASN A 80 10.44 9.47 7.27
CA ASN A 80 9.37 9.01 8.14
C ASN A 80 7.98 9.33 7.54
N HIS A 81 7.80 10.52 6.96
CA HIS A 81 6.57 10.88 6.25
C HIS A 81 6.36 10.01 5.01
N ALA A 82 7.41 9.72 4.25
CA ALA A 82 7.33 8.81 3.10
C ALA A 82 6.97 7.36 3.51
N ILE A 83 7.48 6.87 4.65
CA ILE A 83 7.10 5.58 5.22
C ILE A 83 5.61 5.58 5.62
N ALA A 84 5.15 6.60 6.33
CA ALA A 84 3.75 6.71 6.73
C ALA A 84 2.82 6.76 5.51
N LEU A 85 3.23 7.46 4.46
CA LEU A 85 2.49 7.55 3.21
C LEU A 85 2.44 6.19 2.48
N ALA A 86 3.55 5.45 2.42
CA ALA A 86 3.58 4.10 1.86
C ALA A 86 2.64 3.15 2.63
N GLU A 87 2.71 3.15 3.97
CA GLU A 87 1.84 2.31 4.80
C GLU A 87 0.36 2.70 4.67
N SER A 88 0.07 3.97 4.39
CA SER A 88 -1.29 4.44 4.15
C SER A 88 -1.94 3.78 2.93
N GLY A 89 -1.18 3.41 1.91
CA GLY A 89 -1.67 2.61 0.78
C GLY A 89 -2.23 1.26 1.23
N ASN A 90 -1.60 0.59 2.19
CA ASN A 90 -2.14 -0.64 2.81
C ASN A 90 -3.45 -0.36 3.56
N LEU A 91 -3.53 0.78 4.26
CA LEU A 91 -4.75 1.18 4.98
C LEU A 91 -5.93 1.45 4.03
N LEU A 92 -5.67 1.92 2.81
CA LEU A 92 -6.69 2.13 1.77
C LEU A 92 -7.25 0.80 1.25
N MET A 93 -6.43 -0.26 1.20
CA MET A 93 -6.85 -1.59 0.72
C MET A 93 -7.67 -2.38 1.74
N MET A 94 -7.76 -1.92 2.99
CA MET A 94 -8.53 -2.60 4.05
C MET A 94 -10.03 -2.38 3.88
N VAL A 95 -10.83 -3.43 4.13
CA VAL A 95 -12.27 -3.30 4.31
C VAL A 95 -12.54 -2.53 5.62
N PRO A 96 -13.46 -1.54 5.65
CA PRO A 96 -14.42 -1.15 4.62
C PRO A 96 -13.95 0.00 3.70
N ARG A 97 -12.68 0.40 3.68
CA ARG A 97 -12.18 1.51 2.86
C ARG A 97 -12.07 1.16 1.39
N ALA A 98 -11.69 -0.07 1.07
CA ALA A 98 -11.60 -0.55 -0.31
C ALA A 98 -12.93 -0.39 -1.05
N LYS A 99 -12.91 0.26 -2.22
CA LYS A 99 -14.11 0.53 -3.03
C LYS A 99 -14.37 -0.60 -4.02
N ASP A 100 -13.33 -1.26 -4.50
CA ASP A 100 -13.40 -2.45 -5.36
C ASP A 100 -12.12 -3.28 -5.22
N GLY A 101 -12.12 -4.49 -5.79
CA GLY A 101 -10.98 -5.41 -5.78
C GLY A 101 -10.02 -5.26 -6.96
N GLY A 102 -10.26 -4.31 -7.86
CA GLY A 102 -9.49 -4.07 -9.08
C GLY A 102 -8.69 -2.77 -9.01
N GLU A 103 -9.18 -1.75 -9.69
CA GLU A 103 -8.45 -0.49 -9.86
C GLU A 103 -8.17 0.24 -8.53
N TRP A 104 -9.07 0.15 -7.54
CA TRP A 104 -8.77 0.69 -6.21
C TRP A 104 -7.50 0.10 -5.62
N MET A 105 -7.33 -1.23 -5.73
CA MET A 105 -6.14 -1.92 -5.25
C MET A 105 -4.89 -1.52 -6.03
N GLU A 106 -5.02 -1.33 -7.34
CA GLU A 106 -3.92 -0.88 -8.21
C GLU A 106 -3.46 0.53 -7.83
N ARG A 107 -4.40 1.48 -7.67
CA ARG A 107 -4.08 2.86 -7.25
C ARG A 107 -3.46 2.93 -5.85
N SER A 108 -3.94 2.09 -4.94
CA SER A 108 -3.36 2.01 -3.60
C SER A 108 -1.93 1.47 -3.62
N LYS A 109 -1.63 0.50 -4.49
CA LYS A 109 -0.26 0.00 -4.71
C LYS A 109 0.63 1.05 -5.39
N GLU A 110 0.09 1.82 -6.35
CA GLU A 110 0.81 2.92 -6.99
C GLU A 110 1.29 3.95 -5.95
N LEU A 111 0.44 4.30 -4.97
CA LEU A 111 0.83 5.15 -3.85
C LEU A 111 1.96 4.52 -3.03
N ILE A 112 1.90 3.22 -2.73
CA ILE A 112 2.96 2.52 -2.02
C ILE A 112 4.29 2.60 -2.79
N GLU A 113 4.28 2.27 -4.07
CA GLU A 113 5.47 2.23 -4.93
C GLU A 113 6.12 3.60 -5.10
N THR A 114 5.30 4.65 -5.32
CA THR A 114 5.81 6.03 -5.43
C THR A 114 6.41 6.51 -4.12
N SER A 115 5.75 6.23 -2.99
CA SER A 115 6.26 6.56 -1.65
C SER A 115 7.55 5.80 -1.32
N GLN A 116 7.71 4.55 -1.75
CA GLN A 116 8.97 3.81 -1.60
C GLN A 116 10.13 4.45 -2.38
N ARG A 117 9.86 5.11 -3.53
CA ARG A 117 10.88 5.90 -4.23
C ARG A 117 11.33 7.10 -3.39
N ALA A 118 10.38 7.79 -2.75
CA ALA A 118 10.68 8.89 -1.83
C ALA A 118 11.50 8.42 -0.60
N ILE A 119 11.17 7.24 -0.03
CA ILE A 119 11.96 6.64 1.06
C ILE A 119 13.41 6.45 0.63
N ARG A 120 13.64 5.80 -0.51
CA ARG A 120 15.01 5.57 -1.03
C ARG A 120 15.75 6.86 -1.32
N ALA A 121 15.08 7.87 -1.89
CA ALA A 121 15.66 9.18 -2.14
C ALA A 121 16.08 9.88 -0.84
N ALA A 122 15.25 9.81 0.20
CA ALA A 122 15.54 10.38 1.51
C ALA A 122 16.70 9.65 2.23
N GLU A 123 16.74 8.32 2.16
CA GLU A 123 17.85 7.50 2.69
C GLU A 123 19.17 7.80 1.98
N GLY A 124 19.13 7.99 0.65
CA GLY A 124 20.27 8.41 -0.15
C GLY A 124 20.60 9.90 -0.06
N LYS A 125 19.80 10.69 0.66
CA LYS A 125 19.91 12.15 0.75
C LYS A 125 20.00 12.84 -0.61
N ASN A 126 19.23 12.36 -1.57
CA ASN A 126 19.21 12.83 -2.95
C ASN A 126 17.98 13.70 -3.21
N ALA A 127 18.17 15.04 -3.21
CA ALA A 127 17.09 16.01 -3.39
C ALA A 127 16.43 15.92 -4.78
N ASP A 128 17.20 15.63 -5.84
CA ASP A 128 16.66 15.54 -7.20
C ASP A 128 15.77 14.29 -7.38
N GLN A 129 16.21 13.16 -6.80
CA GLN A 129 15.39 11.95 -6.78
C GLN A 129 14.15 12.13 -5.89
N LEU A 130 14.26 12.87 -4.78
CA LEU A 130 13.13 13.17 -3.91
C LEU A 130 12.11 14.07 -4.62
N PHE A 131 12.57 15.09 -5.36
CA PHE A 131 11.72 15.94 -6.17
C PHE A 131 10.95 15.13 -7.23
N THR A 132 11.66 14.24 -7.95
CA THR A 132 11.05 13.34 -8.93
C THR A 132 10.00 12.42 -8.27
N ALA A 133 10.34 11.81 -7.13
CA ALA A 133 9.41 10.95 -6.38
C ALA A 133 8.17 11.71 -5.89
N GLY A 134 8.33 13.00 -5.50
CA GLY A 134 7.22 13.88 -5.16
C GLY A 134 6.26 14.08 -6.34
N GLY A 135 6.78 14.27 -7.55
CA GLY A 135 5.99 14.32 -8.78
C GLY A 135 5.23 13.02 -9.04
N ASP A 136 5.89 11.89 -8.87
CA ASP A 136 5.27 10.56 -9.02
C ASP A 136 4.13 10.33 -8.00
N ILE A 137 4.31 10.79 -6.75
CA ILE A 137 3.26 10.75 -5.71
C ILE A 137 2.06 11.60 -6.14
N TYR A 138 2.29 12.82 -6.66
CA TYR A 138 1.23 13.68 -7.16
C TYR A 138 0.42 13.01 -8.27
N GLU A 139 1.08 12.34 -9.22
CA GLU A 139 0.41 11.61 -10.29
C GLU A 139 -0.42 10.44 -9.75
N ALA A 140 0.10 9.67 -8.79
CA ALA A 140 -0.63 8.59 -8.15
C ALA A 140 -1.91 9.10 -7.45
N CYS A 141 -1.82 10.22 -6.71
CA CYS A 141 -2.96 10.87 -6.08
C CYS A 141 -3.98 11.34 -7.13
N SER A 142 -3.52 12.02 -8.17
CA SER A 142 -4.38 12.57 -9.24
C SER A 142 -5.10 11.47 -10.01
N ASN A 143 -4.42 10.35 -10.28
CA ASN A 143 -4.99 9.19 -10.98
C ASN A 143 -6.12 8.54 -10.18
N CYS A 144 -5.91 8.36 -8.86
CA CYS A 144 -6.93 7.81 -7.96
C CYS A 144 -8.12 8.78 -7.80
N HIS A 145 -7.85 10.07 -7.56
CA HIS A 145 -8.87 11.07 -7.32
C HIS A 145 -9.76 11.31 -8.52
N ARG A 146 -9.24 11.30 -9.75
CA ARG A 146 -10.07 11.39 -10.96
C ARG A 146 -11.20 10.38 -11.03
N LYS A 147 -11.00 9.18 -10.45
CA LYS A 147 -12.01 8.12 -10.49
C LYS A 147 -12.88 8.08 -9.24
N TYR A 148 -12.28 8.27 -8.08
CA TYR A 148 -12.95 7.93 -6.82
C TYR A 148 -13.34 9.13 -5.97
N MET A 149 -12.88 10.36 -6.24
CA MET A 149 -13.17 11.52 -5.40
C MET A 149 -14.67 11.83 -5.34
N ASP A 150 -15.37 11.84 -6.47
CA ASP A 150 -16.82 12.11 -6.50
C ASP A 150 -17.61 11.04 -5.74
N ALA A 151 -17.21 9.78 -5.83
CA ALA A 151 -17.83 8.68 -5.11
C ALA A 151 -17.62 8.80 -3.59
N ILE A 152 -16.46 9.28 -3.15
CA ILE A 152 -16.14 9.48 -1.74
C ILE A 152 -16.93 10.66 -1.17
N VAL A 153 -16.98 11.77 -1.89
CA VAL A 153 -17.72 12.99 -1.48
C VAL A 153 -19.22 12.74 -1.43
N ASN A 154 -19.78 12.00 -2.40
CA ASN A 154 -21.21 11.71 -2.46
C ASN A 154 -21.67 10.66 -1.43
N ALA A 155 -20.80 9.75 -1.02
CA ALA A 155 -21.10 8.75 0.03
C ALA A 155 -21.15 9.36 1.46
N SER A 156 -20.64 10.59 1.63
CA SER A 156 -20.61 11.31 2.92
C SER A 156 -21.72 12.37 3.07
N ARG A 157 -22.67 12.41 2.13
CA ARG A 157 -23.91 13.21 2.19
C ARG A 157 -25.11 12.35 2.57
#